data_6450758d366ef2c2cb29e609dba62595
#
_entry.id   6450758d366ef2c2cb29e609dba62595
#
_cell.length_a   1.000
_cell.length_b   1.000
_cell.length_c   1.000
_cell.angle_alpha   90.00
_cell.angle_beta   90.00
_cell.angle_gamma   90.00
#
_symmetry.space_group_name_H-M   'P 1'
#
loop_
_entity.id
_entity.type
_entity.pdbx_description
1 polymer ?
#
loop_
_entity_poly.entity_id
_entity_poly.type
_entity_poly.pdbx_seq_one_letter_code
_entity_poly.pdbx_strand_id
1 'polypeptide(L)'
;MSNATEMVVGSVVSLWRYPVKSMMGEELNASEVTERGMLGDRAYALIDQSTGKVASAKNPRKWGKLFDFRATYTEPPRPGEKSPPVRITLPEGTMVTSEQSDIDHTLSAVLGREVALRTSAPKTPSLEEYWPDLEGLLAHRDTITDEDMPPETFFDFAVIHVLTTATIERLREVYPEGRFEVRRFRPNIVVEAAAGEITFVENTWIDRTLTLGDEVRLNISGPCPRCVMTTLPQGDLPKDVGILRAAAQHNEANVGVYATVLRGGMIRRGDTVRLE
;
A
#
# COMPACT_ATOMS: atom_id res chain seq x y z
N MET A 1 37.52 6.74 -2.27
CA MET A 1 36.09 6.55 -2.39
C MET A 1 35.89 5.13 -2.91
N SER A 2 35.42 4.21 -2.08
CA SER A 2 35.17 2.82 -2.48
C SER A 2 33.99 2.85 -3.48
N ASN A 3 34.22 2.42 -4.73
CA ASN A 3 33.11 2.11 -5.62
C ASN A 3 32.36 0.92 -5.00
N ALA A 4 31.25 1.18 -4.32
CA ALA A 4 30.33 0.12 -3.99
C ALA A 4 29.90 -0.52 -5.32
N THR A 5 30.12 -1.81 -5.48
CA THR A 5 29.77 -2.52 -6.70
C THR A 5 28.25 -2.61 -6.75
N GLU A 6 27.61 -1.80 -7.59
CA GLU A 6 26.18 -1.89 -7.85
C GLU A 6 25.87 -3.26 -8.46
N MET A 7 24.97 -4.00 -7.83
CA MET A 7 24.53 -5.31 -8.31
C MET A 7 23.11 -5.19 -8.87
N VAL A 8 22.90 -5.62 -10.11
CA VAL A 8 21.55 -5.71 -10.68
C VAL A 8 20.80 -6.84 -9.96
N VAL A 9 19.68 -6.48 -9.34
CA VAL A 9 18.83 -7.42 -8.57
C VAL A 9 17.48 -7.67 -9.21
N GLY A 10 17.16 -6.97 -10.31
CA GLY A 10 15.92 -7.21 -11.04
C GLY A 10 15.50 -6.04 -11.91
N SER A 11 14.21 -6.02 -12.23
CA SER A 11 13.56 -4.93 -12.97
C SER A 11 12.17 -4.61 -12.41
N VAL A 12 11.71 -3.38 -12.62
CA VAL A 12 10.36 -2.94 -12.23
C VAL A 12 9.33 -3.56 -13.17
N VAL A 13 8.41 -4.37 -12.65
CA VAL A 13 7.36 -5.02 -13.46
C VAL A 13 5.98 -4.40 -13.31
N SER A 14 5.69 -3.78 -12.18
CA SER A 14 4.47 -2.97 -12.04
C SER A 14 4.64 -1.86 -11.02
N LEU A 15 3.87 -0.78 -11.21
CA LEU A 15 3.80 0.38 -10.33
C LEU A 15 2.35 0.59 -9.93
N TRP A 16 2.12 0.88 -8.65
CA TRP A 16 0.78 1.04 -8.10
C TRP A 16 0.65 2.33 -7.31
N ARG A 17 -0.44 3.03 -7.53
CA ARG A 17 -0.81 4.21 -6.76
C ARG A 17 -2.21 4.02 -6.19
N TYR A 18 -2.40 4.47 -4.96
CA TYR A 18 -3.66 4.39 -4.22
C TYR A 18 -4.09 5.81 -3.83
N PRO A 19 -4.78 6.56 -4.72
CA PRO A 19 -5.11 7.96 -4.48
C PRO A 19 -5.86 8.19 -3.16
N VAL A 20 -6.77 7.28 -2.80
CA VAL A 20 -7.54 7.33 -1.55
C VAL A 20 -7.14 6.16 -0.64
N LYS A 21 -6.82 6.48 0.61
CA LYS A 21 -6.47 5.47 1.63
C LYS A 21 -7.53 4.38 1.71
N SER A 22 -7.09 3.13 1.80
CA SER A 22 -7.91 1.90 1.91
C SER A 22 -8.84 1.59 0.72
N MET A 23 -8.96 2.44 -0.30
CA MET A 23 -9.66 2.08 -1.54
C MET A 23 -8.72 1.33 -2.50
N MET A 24 -9.28 0.60 -3.46
CA MET A 24 -8.53 0.03 -4.56
C MET A 24 -7.92 1.16 -5.42
N GLY A 25 -6.71 0.94 -5.88
CA GLY A 25 -5.94 1.93 -6.62
C GLY A 25 -5.87 1.66 -8.12
N GLU A 26 -4.82 2.19 -8.72
CA GLU A 26 -4.53 2.12 -10.16
C GLU A 26 -3.11 1.60 -10.41
N GLU A 27 -2.96 0.81 -11.46
CA GLU A 27 -1.67 0.37 -11.99
C GLU A 27 -1.16 1.41 -12.99
N LEU A 28 0.14 1.69 -12.96
CA LEU A 28 0.78 2.73 -13.76
C LEU A 28 1.93 2.17 -14.59
N ASN A 29 2.17 2.77 -15.76
CA ASN A 29 3.38 2.48 -16.55
C ASN A 29 4.59 3.32 -16.12
N ALA A 30 4.33 4.48 -15.54
CA ALA A 30 5.34 5.40 -15.02
C ALA A 30 4.75 6.26 -13.91
N SER A 31 5.59 6.72 -12.99
CA SER A 31 5.22 7.69 -11.96
C SER A 31 6.45 8.47 -11.52
N GLU A 32 6.24 9.69 -11.08
CA GLU A 32 7.26 10.42 -10.34
C GLU A 32 7.29 9.96 -8.88
N VAL A 33 8.49 9.84 -8.36
CA VAL A 33 8.78 9.60 -6.93
C VAL A 33 9.32 10.89 -6.35
N THR A 34 8.76 11.33 -5.24
CA THR A 34 9.16 12.53 -4.50
C THR A 34 9.63 12.13 -3.11
N GLU A 35 10.14 13.06 -2.32
CA GLU A 35 10.47 12.82 -0.91
C GLU A 35 9.28 12.28 -0.10
N ARG A 36 8.05 12.55 -0.55
CA ARG A 36 6.79 12.08 0.05
C ARG A 36 6.29 10.75 -0.53
N GLY A 37 7.12 10.03 -1.28
CA GLY A 37 6.77 8.77 -1.92
C GLY A 37 6.29 8.96 -3.36
N MET A 38 5.53 7.99 -3.86
CA MET A 38 4.97 8.03 -5.21
C MET A 38 3.95 9.16 -5.33
N LEU A 39 4.12 10.01 -6.34
CA LEU A 39 3.32 11.22 -6.51
C LEU A 39 1.81 10.92 -6.58
N GLY A 40 1.06 11.54 -5.66
CA GLY A 40 -0.39 11.34 -5.54
C GLY A 40 -0.81 10.06 -4.79
N ASP A 41 0.13 9.32 -4.22
CA ASP A 41 -0.22 8.15 -3.41
C ASP A 41 -0.76 8.59 -2.04
N ARG A 42 -1.92 8.04 -1.61
CA ARG A 42 -2.61 8.36 -0.36
C ARG A 42 -2.78 9.87 -0.12
N ALA A 43 -3.03 10.64 -1.21
CA ALA A 43 -3.28 12.07 -1.10
C ALA A 43 -4.67 12.40 -0.53
N TYR A 44 -5.57 11.42 -0.52
CA TYR A 44 -6.92 11.52 0.02
C TYR A 44 -7.17 10.43 1.08
N ALA A 45 -8.01 10.76 2.06
CA ALA A 45 -8.59 9.77 2.97
C ALA A 45 -9.99 10.18 3.41
N LEU A 46 -10.74 9.22 3.92
CA LEU A 46 -11.98 9.47 4.64
C LEU A 46 -11.68 9.70 6.12
N ILE A 47 -12.30 10.73 6.70
CA ILE A 47 -12.28 11.00 8.14
C ILE A 47 -13.63 10.58 8.71
N ASP A 48 -13.62 9.70 9.70
CA ASP A 48 -14.80 9.34 10.50
C ASP A 48 -15.23 10.57 11.31
N GLN A 49 -16.42 11.10 11.01
CA GLN A 49 -16.89 12.33 11.65
C GLN A 49 -17.26 12.14 13.13
N SER A 50 -17.49 10.89 13.55
CA SER A 50 -17.80 10.59 14.95
C SER A 50 -16.58 10.57 15.87
N THR A 51 -15.38 10.23 15.31
CA THR A 51 -14.17 10.04 16.10
C THR A 51 -13.03 10.99 15.69
N GLY A 52 -13.11 11.61 14.52
CA GLY A 52 -12.02 12.40 13.92
C GLY A 52 -10.87 11.57 13.38
N LYS A 53 -10.94 10.23 13.46
CA LYS A 53 -9.89 9.31 13.00
C LYS A 53 -9.96 9.08 11.50
N VAL A 54 -8.84 8.67 10.94
CA VAL A 54 -8.76 8.26 9.53
C VAL A 54 -9.42 6.89 9.35
N ALA A 55 -10.41 6.79 8.48
CA ALA A 55 -11.08 5.54 8.15
C ALA A 55 -10.11 4.59 7.44
N SER A 56 -9.92 3.41 8.00
CA SER A 56 -8.97 2.42 7.48
C SER A 56 -9.54 1.01 7.51
N ALA A 57 -9.38 0.27 6.40
CA ALA A 57 -9.72 -1.15 6.31
C ALA A 57 -8.90 -2.03 7.28
N LYS A 58 -7.93 -1.47 8.01
CA LYS A 58 -7.27 -2.11 9.15
C LYS A 58 -8.26 -2.44 10.28
N ASN A 59 -9.37 -1.69 10.41
CA ASN A 59 -10.51 -2.11 11.21
C ASN A 59 -11.66 -2.57 10.28
N PRO A 60 -11.65 -3.83 9.83
CA PRO A 60 -12.63 -4.33 8.88
C PRO A 60 -14.06 -4.40 9.44
N ARG A 61 -14.23 -4.39 10.76
CA ARG A 61 -15.55 -4.35 11.40
C ARG A 61 -16.28 -3.04 11.12
N LYS A 62 -15.53 -1.96 10.88
CA LYS A 62 -16.06 -0.64 10.51
C LYS A 62 -15.91 -0.35 9.02
N TRP A 63 -14.74 -0.63 8.44
CA TRP A 63 -14.27 -0.08 7.18
C TRP A 63 -13.92 -1.13 6.13
N GLY A 64 -14.27 -2.40 6.34
CA GLY A 64 -13.97 -3.49 5.40
C GLY A 64 -14.51 -3.24 3.98
N LYS A 65 -15.64 -2.55 3.85
CA LYS A 65 -16.23 -2.15 2.57
C LYS A 65 -15.38 -1.19 1.73
N LEU A 66 -14.36 -0.54 2.31
CA LEU A 66 -13.51 0.38 1.54
C LEU A 66 -12.79 -0.29 0.38
N PHE A 67 -12.55 -1.60 0.43
CA PHE A 67 -11.98 -2.35 -0.69
C PHE A 67 -12.95 -2.61 -1.84
N ASP A 68 -14.23 -2.33 -1.67
CA ASP A 68 -15.23 -2.40 -2.74
C ASP A 68 -15.22 -1.10 -3.59
N PHE A 69 -14.53 -0.05 -3.12
CA PHE A 69 -14.37 1.21 -3.83
C PHE A 69 -13.06 1.21 -4.62
N ARG A 70 -13.06 1.88 -5.77
CA ARG A 70 -11.84 2.12 -6.56
C ARG A 70 -11.66 3.61 -6.79
N ALA A 71 -10.45 4.10 -6.53
CA ALA A 71 -10.11 5.50 -6.77
C ALA A 71 -9.04 5.64 -7.85
N THR A 72 -9.24 6.59 -8.77
CA THR A 72 -8.29 6.99 -9.80
C THR A 72 -8.30 8.51 -9.91
N TYR A 73 -7.20 9.12 -10.35
CA TYR A 73 -7.19 10.54 -10.63
C TYR A 73 -7.98 10.86 -11.91
N THR A 74 -8.59 12.03 -11.98
CA THR A 74 -9.24 12.54 -13.20
C THR A 74 -8.21 12.98 -14.26
N GLU A 75 -7.05 13.43 -13.80
CA GLU A 75 -5.87 13.77 -14.62
C GLU A 75 -4.58 13.42 -13.82
N PRO A 76 -3.44 13.24 -14.48
CA PRO A 76 -2.20 12.91 -13.79
C PRO A 76 -1.78 14.01 -12.81
N PRO A 77 -1.45 13.67 -11.55
CA PRO A 77 -0.90 14.66 -10.60
C PRO A 77 0.46 15.17 -11.08
N ARG A 78 0.77 16.45 -10.77
CA ARG A 78 2.01 17.13 -11.13
C ARG A 78 2.75 17.59 -9.89
N PRO A 79 4.11 17.53 -9.90
CA PRO A 79 4.91 17.99 -8.79
C PRO A 79 4.66 19.47 -8.48
N GLY A 80 4.57 19.80 -7.18
CA GLY A 80 4.38 21.19 -6.74
C GLY A 80 2.99 21.75 -6.95
N GLU A 81 2.08 21.00 -7.59
CA GLU A 81 0.69 21.40 -7.77
C GLU A 81 -0.22 20.75 -6.71
N LYS A 82 -1.42 21.31 -6.54
CA LYS A 82 -2.46 20.68 -5.73
C LYS A 82 -2.87 19.36 -6.38
N SER A 83 -3.10 18.34 -5.55
CA SER A 83 -3.59 17.04 -6.04
C SER A 83 -4.86 17.22 -6.86
N PRO A 84 -4.90 16.68 -8.10
CA PRO A 84 -6.09 16.72 -8.94
C PRO A 84 -7.27 16.00 -8.27
N PRO A 85 -8.51 16.25 -8.73
CA PRO A 85 -9.66 15.52 -8.27
C PRO A 85 -9.53 14.01 -8.51
N VAL A 86 -10.15 13.24 -7.62
CA VAL A 86 -10.25 11.78 -7.78
C VAL A 86 -11.66 11.39 -8.24
N ARG A 87 -11.71 10.41 -9.12
CA ARG A 87 -12.91 9.67 -9.47
C ARG A 87 -12.97 8.43 -8.59
N ILE A 88 -14.10 8.24 -7.90
CA ILE A 88 -14.34 7.10 -7.05
C ILE A 88 -15.47 6.27 -7.67
N THR A 89 -15.18 5.02 -7.98
CA THR A 89 -16.17 4.03 -8.38
C THR A 89 -16.71 3.38 -7.11
N LEU A 90 -18.00 3.49 -6.89
CA LEU A 90 -18.72 2.91 -5.75
C LEU A 90 -18.95 1.39 -5.96
N PRO A 91 -19.29 0.62 -4.91
CA PRO A 91 -19.48 -0.84 -5.01
C PRO A 91 -20.45 -1.29 -6.10
N GLU A 92 -21.51 -0.53 -6.33
CA GLU A 92 -22.52 -0.80 -7.36
C GLU A 92 -22.12 -0.34 -8.78
N GLY A 93 -20.91 0.24 -8.94
CA GLY A 93 -20.38 0.70 -10.23
C GLY A 93 -20.66 2.17 -10.57
N THR A 94 -21.44 2.88 -9.77
CA THR A 94 -21.64 4.34 -9.95
C THR A 94 -20.33 5.08 -9.76
N MET A 95 -20.06 6.09 -10.58
CA MET A 95 -18.87 6.93 -10.48
C MET A 95 -19.23 8.31 -9.93
N VAL A 96 -18.48 8.74 -8.93
CA VAL A 96 -18.54 10.08 -8.33
C VAL A 96 -17.17 10.73 -8.36
N THR A 97 -17.10 12.05 -8.19
CA THR A 97 -15.82 12.78 -8.12
C THR A 97 -15.69 13.55 -6.82
N SER A 98 -14.45 13.76 -6.38
CA SER A 98 -14.16 14.51 -5.15
C SER A 98 -14.58 15.99 -5.20
N GLU A 99 -14.96 16.51 -6.36
CA GLU A 99 -15.45 17.90 -6.53
C GLU A 99 -16.96 18.03 -6.38
N GLN A 100 -17.70 16.91 -6.33
CA GLN A 100 -19.14 16.97 -6.11
C GLN A 100 -19.45 17.55 -4.73
N SER A 101 -20.39 18.50 -4.66
CA SER A 101 -20.74 19.19 -3.42
C SER A 101 -21.34 18.26 -2.36
N ASP A 102 -21.90 17.14 -2.77
CA ASP A 102 -22.55 16.11 -1.93
C ASP A 102 -21.69 14.85 -1.73
N ILE A 103 -20.39 14.88 -2.10
CA ILE A 103 -19.53 13.72 -2.06
C ILE A 103 -19.46 13.08 -0.65
N ASP A 104 -19.33 13.87 0.40
CA ASP A 104 -19.28 13.39 1.78
C ASP A 104 -20.58 12.68 2.16
N HIS A 105 -21.74 13.22 1.74
CA HIS A 105 -23.04 12.60 1.97
C HIS A 105 -23.18 11.29 1.19
N THR A 106 -22.79 11.26 -0.08
CA THR A 106 -22.86 10.06 -0.93
C THR A 106 -22.02 8.94 -0.35
N LEU A 107 -20.77 9.23 0.03
CA LEU A 107 -19.87 8.22 0.62
C LEU A 107 -20.38 7.74 1.99
N SER A 108 -20.93 8.64 2.81
CA SER A 108 -21.53 8.30 4.09
C SER A 108 -22.72 7.35 3.93
N ALA A 109 -23.59 7.63 2.96
CA ALA A 109 -24.76 6.75 2.68
C ALA A 109 -24.34 5.33 2.28
N VAL A 110 -23.35 5.19 1.39
CA VAL A 110 -22.88 3.86 0.94
C VAL A 110 -22.17 3.10 2.06
N LEU A 111 -21.40 3.79 2.89
CA LEU A 111 -20.65 3.19 4.01
C LEU A 111 -21.54 2.94 5.24
N GLY A 112 -22.68 3.62 5.34
CA GLY A 112 -23.57 3.60 6.51
C GLY A 112 -22.95 4.27 7.74
N ARG A 113 -22.03 5.24 7.53
CA ARG A 113 -21.30 5.98 8.55
C ARG A 113 -20.97 7.37 8.05
N GLU A 114 -21.09 8.36 8.94
CA GLU A 114 -20.73 9.74 8.61
C GLU A 114 -19.23 9.89 8.39
N VAL A 115 -18.85 10.18 7.15
CA VAL A 115 -17.46 10.38 6.74
C VAL A 115 -17.29 11.66 5.94
N ALA A 116 -16.07 12.17 5.91
CA ALA A 116 -15.69 13.28 5.05
C ALA A 116 -14.43 12.98 4.27
N LEU A 117 -14.44 13.16 2.95
CA LEU A 117 -13.28 12.99 2.08
C LEU A 117 -12.36 14.21 2.21
N ARG A 118 -11.11 14.01 2.57
CA ARG A 118 -10.15 15.08 2.83
C ARG A 118 -8.82 14.84 2.11
N THR A 119 -8.15 15.95 1.74
CA THR A 119 -6.80 16.01 1.17
C THR A 119 -5.75 16.47 2.17
N SER A 120 -6.18 17.01 3.30
CA SER A 120 -5.30 17.45 4.38
C SER A 120 -5.49 16.54 5.58
N ALA A 121 -4.40 15.87 5.96
CA ALA A 121 -4.41 15.04 7.15
C ALA A 121 -4.46 15.93 8.42
N PRO A 122 -5.07 15.44 9.52
CA PRO A 122 -4.95 16.07 10.83
C PRO A 122 -3.48 16.25 11.23
N LYS A 123 -3.18 17.16 12.16
CA LYS A 123 -1.82 17.33 12.69
C LYS A 123 -1.31 16.07 13.38
N THR A 124 -2.19 15.38 14.07
CA THR A 124 -1.94 14.10 14.76
C THR A 124 -2.96 13.09 14.25
N PRO A 125 -2.76 12.55 13.03
CA PRO A 125 -3.69 11.58 12.47
C PRO A 125 -3.55 10.25 13.20
N SER A 126 -4.68 9.58 13.44
CA SER A 126 -4.72 8.23 13.99
C SER A 126 -5.76 7.39 13.29
N LEU A 127 -5.65 6.10 13.39
CA LEU A 127 -6.59 5.12 12.87
C LEU A 127 -6.84 4.01 13.89
N GLU A 128 -7.87 3.21 13.66
CA GLU A 128 -8.09 1.98 14.42
C GLU A 128 -7.54 0.78 13.64
N GLU A 129 -6.79 -0.09 14.31
CA GLU A 129 -6.30 -1.34 13.76
C GLU A 129 -6.85 -2.55 14.54
N TYR A 130 -7.40 -3.52 13.81
CA TYR A 130 -7.85 -4.79 14.35
C TYR A 130 -6.74 -5.84 14.20
N TRP A 131 -6.39 -6.45 15.32
CA TRP A 131 -5.39 -7.49 15.42
C TRP A 131 -6.07 -8.85 15.58
N PRO A 132 -6.13 -9.69 14.53
CA PRO A 132 -6.71 -11.01 14.64
C PRO A 132 -5.84 -11.92 15.51
N ASP A 133 -6.49 -12.82 16.25
CA ASP A 133 -5.79 -13.95 16.86
C ASP A 133 -5.50 -15.00 15.78
N LEU A 134 -4.22 -15.29 15.57
CA LEU A 134 -3.75 -16.39 14.73
C LEU A 134 -3.12 -17.43 15.65
N GLU A 135 -3.89 -18.43 16.02
CA GLU A 135 -3.52 -19.46 16.99
C GLU A 135 -2.10 -20.02 16.71
N GLY A 136 -1.24 -19.93 17.74
CA GLY A 136 0.14 -20.38 17.69
C GLY A 136 1.13 -19.46 16.96
N LEU A 137 0.67 -18.35 16.36
CA LEU A 137 1.51 -17.44 15.56
C LEU A 137 1.45 -15.99 16.04
N LEU A 138 0.26 -15.42 16.14
CA LEU A 138 0.03 -14.04 16.56
C LEU A 138 -1.07 -14.00 17.61
N ALA A 139 -0.70 -13.87 18.90
CA ALA A 139 -1.65 -13.91 20.01
C ALA A 139 -2.16 -12.51 20.37
N HIS A 140 -2.98 -11.91 19.53
CA HIS A 140 -3.52 -10.55 19.73
C HIS A 140 -4.92 -10.52 20.37
N ARG A 141 -5.53 -11.67 20.65
CA ARG A 141 -6.84 -11.81 21.32
C ARG A 141 -7.97 -11.00 20.68
N ASP A 142 -7.95 -10.88 19.36
CA ASP A 142 -8.98 -10.14 18.59
C ASP A 142 -9.21 -8.70 19.08
N THR A 143 -8.14 -7.99 19.42
CA THR A 143 -8.20 -6.62 19.93
C THR A 143 -8.26 -5.58 18.83
N ILE A 144 -8.76 -4.39 19.18
CA ILE A 144 -8.66 -3.17 18.36
C ILE A 144 -7.85 -2.16 19.16
N THR A 145 -6.83 -1.58 18.51
CA THR A 145 -6.00 -0.53 19.07
C THR A 145 -6.10 0.74 18.25
N ASP A 146 -5.77 1.85 18.86
CA ASP A 146 -5.56 3.13 18.19
C ASP A 146 -4.09 3.25 17.82
N GLU A 147 -3.83 3.51 16.54
CA GLU A 147 -2.48 3.63 16.01
C GLU A 147 -2.25 5.06 15.50
N ASP A 148 -1.16 5.65 15.97
CA ASP A 148 -0.71 6.95 15.46
C ASP A 148 -0.16 6.79 14.04
N MET A 149 -0.40 7.80 13.22
CA MET A 149 0.10 7.86 11.85
C MET A 149 1.17 8.96 11.74
N PRO A 150 2.07 8.89 10.75
CA PRO A 150 3.01 9.96 10.51
C PRO A 150 2.30 11.32 10.35
N PRO A 151 2.75 12.39 11.02
CA PRO A 151 2.09 13.69 11.01
C PRO A 151 1.85 14.21 9.60
N GLU A 152 0.70 14.86 9.40
CA GLU A 152 0.31 15.52 8.14
C GLU A 152 0.29 14.59 6.90
N THR A 153 0.15 13.27 7.10
CA THR A 153 0.06 12.28 6.03
C THR A 153 -1.11 11.32 6.22
N PHE A 154 -1.43 10.56 5.18
CA PHE A 154 -2.37 9.43 5.24
C PHE A 154 -1.67 8.07 5.09
N PHE A 155 -0.35 8.04 5.18
CA PHE A 155 0.42 6.79 5.24
C PHE A 155 0.27 6.12 6.62
N ASP A 156 0.36 4.80 6.65
CA ASP A 156 0.35 4.06 7.92
C ASP A 156 1.70 4.14 8.62
N PHE A 157 2.79 4.03 7.87
CA PHE A 157 4.15 4.01 8.38
C PHE A 157 5.14 4.61 7.38
N ALA A 158 5.39 3.95 6.25
CA ALA A 158 6.37 4.37 5.26
C ALA A 158 5.69 4.87 3.98
N VAL A 159 6.41 5.69 3.22
CA VAL A 159 5.91 6.34 2.00
C VAL A 159 6.04 5.46 0.75
N ILE A 160 6.90 4.42 0.78
CA ILE A 160 7.08 3.46 -0.32
C ILE A 160 7.06 2.03 0.25
N HIS A 161 6.34 1.16 -0.41
CA HIS A 161 6.36 -0.29 -0.22
C HIS A 161 6.87 -0.96 -1.50
N VAL A 162 7.97 -1.71 -1.39
CA VAL A 162 8.56 -2.50 -2.46
C VAL A 162 8.27 -3.97 -2.19
N LEU A 163 7.84 -4.70 -3.21
CA LEU A 163 7.54 -6.13 -3.16
C LEU A 163 8.18 -6.83 -4.35
N THR A 164 8.70 -8.05 -4.17
CA THR A 164 9.23 -8.85 -5.28
C THR A 164 8.25 -9.90 -5.77
N THR A 165 8.37 -10.29 -7.03
CA THR A 165 7.65 -11.45 -7.58
C THR A 165 8.08 -12.73 -6.91
N ALA A 166 9.37 -12.85 -6.52
CA ALA A 166 9.92 -13.99 -5.81
C ALA A 166 9.19 -14.27 -4.48
N THR A 167 8.90 -13.23 -3.70
CA THR A 167 8.10 -13.33 -2.47
C THR A 167 6.67 -13.82 -2.74
N ILE A 168 6.03 -13.31 -3.79
CA ILE A 168 4.68 -13.77 -4.19
C ILE A 168 4.69 -15.25 -4.57
N GLU A 169 5.68 -15.67 -5.34
CA GLU A 169 5.81 -17.07 -5.74
C GLU A 169 6.13 -17.98 -4.57
N ARG A 170 7.01 -17.53 -3.65
CA ARG A 170 7.29 -18.29 -2.42
C ARG A 170 6.03 -18.49 -1.58
N LEU A 171 5.20 -17.47 -1.43
CA LEU A 171 3.93 -17.58 -0.71
C LEU A 171 2.94 -18.53 -1.40
N ARG A 172 2.91 -18.56 -2.75
CA ARG A 172 2.12 -19.53 -3.52
C ARG A 172 2.61 -20.97 -3.34
N GLU A 173 3.91 -21.19 -3.24
CA GLU A 173 4.46 -22.53 -2.97
C GLU A 173 4.07 -23.06 -1.58
N VAL A 174 4.13 -22.21 -0.55
CA VAL A 174 3.85 -22.64 0.83
C VAL A 174 2.36 -22.73 1.16
N TYR A 175 1.52 -22.05 0.37
CA TYR A 175 0.06 -22.14 0.49
C TYR A 175 -0.59 -22.07 -0.91
N PRO A 176 -0.61 -23.18 -1.67
CA PRO A 176 -1.07 -23.22 -3.07
C PRO A 176 -2.54 -22.85 -3.28
N GLU A 177 -3.40 -23.05 -2.28
CA GLU A 177 -4.81 -22.71 -2.34
C GLU A 177 -5.03 -21.18 -2.23
N GLY A 178 -4.04 -20.45 -1.70
CA GLY A 178 -4.13 -19.02 -1.48
C GLY A 178 -3.95 -18.22 -2.78
N ARG A 179 -4.85 -17.29 -3.04
CA ARG A 179 -4.69 -16.33 -4.15
C ARG A 179 -3.78 -15.18 -3.73
N PHE A 180 -2.45 -15.39 -3.84
CA PHE A 180 -1.44 -14.37 -3.60
C PHE A 180 -1.29 -13.48 -4.83
N GLU A 181 -2.03 -12.38 -4.82
CA GLU A 181 -1.96 -11.34 -5.86
C GLU A 181 -1.39 -10.05 -5.26
N VAL A 182 -0.62 -9.32 -6.07
CA VAL A 182 0.06 -8.08 -5.68
C VAL A 182 -0.88 -7.10 -4.96
N ARG A 183 -2.13 -6.95 -5.47
CA ARG A 183 -3.11 -6.01 -4.92
C ARG A 183 -3.50 -6.29 -3.46
N ARG A 184 -3.37 -7.54 -2.95
CA ARG A 184 -3.61 -7.84 -1.53
C ARG A 184 -2.64 -7.12 -0.61
N PHE A 185 -1.42 -6.94 -1.09
CA PHE A 185 -0.32 -6.36 -0.31
C PHE A 185 -0.13 -4.88 -0.53
N ARG A 186 -0.78 -4.31 -1.57
CA ARG A 186 -0.80 -2.88 -1.87
C ARG A 186 0.60 -2.24 -1.96
N PRO A 187 1.56 -2.84 -2.69
CA PRO A 187 2.86 -2.22 -2.91
C PRO A 187 2.75 -1.01 -3.83
N ASN A 188 3.76 -0.14 -3.79
CA ASN A 188 3.94 0.91 -4.79
C ASN A 188 4.77 0.41 -5.96
N ILE A 189 5.78 -0.41 -5.69
CA ILE A 189 6.76 -0.89 -6.66
C ILE A 189 6.84 -2.42 -6.56
N VAL A 190 6.65 -3.09 -7.69
CA VAL A 190 6.88 -4.53 -7.79
C VAL A 190 8.11 -4.78 -8.64
N VAL A 191 9.05 -5.54 -8.11
CA VAL A 191 10.31 -5.89 -8.74
C VAL A 191 10.28 -7.38 -9.11
N GLU A 192 10.53 -7.68 -10.39
CA GLU A 192 10.88 -9.04 -10.79
C GLU A 192 12.32 -9.28 -10.38
N ALA A 193 12.53 -10.19 -9.43
CA ALA A 193 13.87 -10.54 -8.96
C ALA A 193 14.67 -11.21 -10.06
N ALA A 194 16.00 -11.05 -10.04
CA ALA A 194 16.90 -11.73 -10.94
C ALA A 194 16.68 -13.25 -10.88
N ALA A 195 16.80 -13.92 -12.00
CA ALA A 195 16.37 -15.31 -12.20
C ALA A 195 16.91 -16.31 -11.15
N GLY A 196 16.02 -17.16 -10.65
CA GLY A 196 16.35 -18.36 -9.85
C GLY A 196 16.07 -18.26 -8.35
N GLU A 197 15.65 -17.13 -7.81
CA GLU A 197 15.36 -17.01 -6.38
C GLU A 197 13.84 -17.00 -6.09
N ILE A 198 13.32 -18.12 -5.60
CA ILE A 198 11.96 -18.20 -5.03
C ILE A 198 12.08 -18.13 -3.51
N THR A 199 12.24 -16.91 -3.00
CA THR A 199 12.44 -16.65 -1.56
C THR A 199 12.00 -15.21 -1.24
N PHE A 200 12.06 -14.82 0.02
CA PHE A 200 11.80 -13.44 0.48
C PHE A 200 13.05 -12.58 0.25
N VAL A 201 13.48 -12.47 -1.02
CA VAL A 201 14.78 -11.89 -1.40
C VAL A 201 14.93 -10.44 -0.94
N GLU A 202 13.87 -9.64 -0.97
CA GLU A 202 13.91 -8.25 -0.55
C GLU A 202 14.25 -8.05 0.93
N ASN A 203 14.13 -9.06 1.79
CA ASN A 203 14.59 -8.98 3.17
C ASN A 203 16.11 -8.75 3.25
N THR A 204 16.87 -9.21 2.25
CA THR A 204 18.32 -9.01 2.18
C THR A 204 18.70 -7.58 1.75
N TRP A 205 17.73 -6.77 1.35
CA TRP A 205 17.94 -5.39 0.93
C TRP A 205 17.81 -4.37 2.07
N ILE A 206 17.39 -4.83 3.26
CA ILE A 206 17.23 -3.97 4.44
C ILE A 206 18.56 -3.31 4.77
N ASP A 207 18.51 -2.01 5.14
CA ASP A 207 19.64 -1.12 5.42
C ASP A 207 20.54 -0.85 4.21
N ARG A 208 20.09 -1.15 3.00
CA ARG A 208 20.79 -0.90 1.74
C ARG A 208 20.05 0.12 0.88
N THR A 209 20.78 0.67 -0.10
CA THR A 209 20.22 1.58 -1.10
C THR A 209 19.79 0.80 -2.34
N LEU A 210 18.55 1.03 -2.77
CA LEU A 210 18.01 0.52 -4.02
C LEU A 210 17.93 1.64 -5.03
N THR A 211 18.59 1.48 -6.17
CA THR A 211 18.53 2.41 -7.31
C THR A 211 17.60 1.86 -8.36
N LEU A 212 16.62 2.67 -8.81
CA LEU A 212 15.61 2.30 -9.81
C LEU A 212 15.75 3.22 -11.02
N GLY A 213 16.02 2.61 -12.18
CA GLY A 213 16.40 3.37 -13.39
C GLY A 213 17.67 4.16 -13.17
N ASP A 214 17.67 5.39 -13.64
CA ASP A 214 18.86 6.27 -13.58
C ASP A 214 18.78 7.34 -12.46
N GLU A 215 17.60 7.55 -11.90
CA GLU A 215 17.36 8.72 -11.03
C GLU A 215 16.98 8.36 -9.61
N VAL A 216 16.05 7.41 -9.42
CA VAL A 216 15.41 7.17 -8.13
C VAL A 216 16.29 6.33 -7.23
N ARG A 217 16.51 6.81 -6.00
CA ARG A 217 17.26 6.09 -4.97
C ARG A 217 16.42 5.99 -3.70
N LEU A 218 16.29 4.79 -3.20
CA LEU A 218 15.51 4.45 -2.01
C LEU A 218 16.44 3.84 -0.96
N ASN A 219 16.28 4.24 0.28
CA ASN A 219 16.84 3.50 1.41
C ASN A 219 15.81 2.50 1.89
N ILE A 220 16.15 1.22 1.90
CA ILE A 220 15.27 0.16 2.41
C ILE A 220 15.34 0.17 3.94
N SER A 221 14.27 0.64 4.59
CA SER A 221 14.26 0.98 6.01
C SER A 221 13.82 -0.16 6.92
N GLY A 222 13.26 -1.23 6.38
CA GLY A 222 12.84 -2.38 7.18
C GLY A 222 11.81 -3.26 6.48
N PRO A 223 11.41 -4.36 7.14
CA PRO A 223 10.37 -5.25 6.61
C PRO A 223 9.00 -4.57 6.61
N CYS A 224 8.09 -5.06 5.77
CA CYS A 224 6.71 -4.58 5.74
C CYS A 224 5.77 -5.58 6.45
N PRO A 225 5.47 -5.39 7.74
CA PRO A 225 4.55 -6.27 8.46
C PRO A 225 3.13 -6.16 7.91
N ARG A 226 2.47 -7.30 7.80
CA ARG A 226 1.12 -7.39 7.26
C ARG A 226 0.10 -7.59 8.35
N CYS A 227 -1.06 -6.98 8.14
CA CYS A 227 -2.18 -7.04 9.05
C CYS A 227 -3.39 -7.71 8.38
N VAL A 228 -4.51 -7.70 9.04
CA VAL A 228 -5.79 -8.28 8.59
C VAL A 228 -6.23 -7.84 7.19
N MET A 229 -5.81 -6.66 6.72
CA MET A 229 -6.19 -6.15 5.39
C MET A 229 -5.87 -7.12 4.25
N THR A 230 -4.78 -7.90 4.37
CA THR A 230 -4.38 -8.87 3.35
C THR A 230 -5.34 -10.06 3.23
N THR A 231 -6.14 -10.30 4.25
CA THR A 231 -7.11 -11.39 4.31
C THR A 231 -8.49 -11.02 3.79
N LEU A 232 -8.75 -9.71 3.61
CA LEU A 232 -10.08 -9.21 3.25
C LEU A 232 -10.41 -9.50 1.77
N PRO A 233 -11.70 -9.59 1.43
CA PRO A 233 -12.11 -9.63 0.03
C PRO A 233 -11.70 -8.33 -0.68
N GLN A 234 -11.29 -8.45 -1.95
CA GLN A 234 -10.88 -7.32 -2.78
C GLN A 234 -11.31 -7.59 -4.23
N GLY A 235 -12.43 -7.04 -4.67
CA GLY A 235 -13.02 -7.36 -5.96
C GLY A 235 -13.35 -8.86 -6.06
N ASP A 236 -12.70 -9.58 -6.97
CA ASP A 236 -12.87 -11.04 -7.16
C ASP A 236 -12.02 -11.91 -6.21
N LEU A 237 -11.17 -11.29 -5.38
CA LEU A 237 -10.41 -12.04 -4.37
C LEU A 237 -11.29 -12.35 -3.16
N PRO A 238 -11.43 -13.63 -2.76
CA PRO A 238 -12.22 -13.99 -1.60
C PRO A 238 -11.54 -13.57 -0.29
N LYS A 239 -12.32 -13.52 0.79
CA LYS A 239 -11.75 -13.48 2.14
C LYS A 239 -10.94 -14.76 2.39
N ASP A 240 -9.69 -14.61 2.84
CA ASP A 240 -8.81 -15.75 3.09
C ASP A 240 -7.81 -15.42 4.21
N VAL A 241 -8.03 -15.97 5.39
CA VAL A 241 -7.15 -15.80 6.55
C VAL A 241 -5.82 -16.55 6.40
N GLY A 242 -5.77 -17.57 5.52
CA GLY A 242 -4.56 -18.32 5.20
C GLY A 242 -3.47 -17.45 4.60
N ILE A 243 -3.82 -16.36 3.92
CA ILE A 243 -2.86 -15.39 3.37
C ILE A 243 -1.96 -14.80 4.46
N LEU A 244 -2.54 -14.28 5.54
CA LEU A 244 -1.77 -13.72 6.65
C LEU A 244 -1.07 -14.82 7.46
N ARG A 245 -1.72 -15.97 7.63
CA ARG A 245 -1.13 -17.14 8.31
C ARG A 245 0.12 -17.63 7.59
N ALA A 246 0.09 -17.78 6.27
CA ALA A 246 1.27 -18.17 5.48
C ALA A 246 2.42 -17.16 5.63
N ALA A 247 2.13 -15.87 5.55
CA ALA A 247 3.14 -14.83 5.79
C ALA A 247 3.72 -14.90 7.21
N ALA A 248 2.88 -15.13 8.23
CA ALA A 248 3.32 -15.23 9.63
C ALA A 248 4.20 -16.46 9.86
N GLN A 249 3.85 -17.60 9.28
CA GLN A 249 4.59 -18.86 9.45
C GLN A 249 5.96 -18.85 8.75
N HIS A 250 6.07 -18.17 7.61
CA HIS A 250 7.23 -18.30 6.73
C HIS A 250 8.10 -17.04 6.66
N ASN A 251 7.60 -15.88 7.11
CA ASN A 251 8.35 -14.62 7.10
C ASN A 251 7.89 -13.63 8.18
N GLU A 252 7.57 -14.10 9.39
CA GLU A 252 7.21 -13.24 10.53
C GLU A 252 6.11 -12.23 10.23
N ALA A 253 5.13 -12.63 9.41
CA ALA A 253 4.06 -11.78 8.87
C ALA A 253 4.55 -10.63 7.95
N ASN A 254 5.78 -10.65 7.47
CA ASN A 254 6.29 -9.64 6.55
C ASN A 254 6.08 -10.04 5.08
N VAL A 255 5.65 -9.09 4.24
CA VAL A 255 5.57 -9.27 2.78
C VAL A 255 6.00 -7.97 2.12
N GLY A 256 7.17 -7.98 1.51
CA GLY A 256 7.83 -6.81 0.98
C GLY A 256 8.59 -6.01 2.05
N VAL A 257 9.13 -4.88 1.63
CA VAL A 257 9.94 -3.99 2.47
C VAL A 257 9.47 -2.55 2.34
N TYR A 258 9.66 -1.78 3.40
CA TYR A 258 9.46 -0.34 3.43
C TYR A 258 10.71 0.41 2.96
N ALA A 259 10.49 1.57 2.35
CA ALA A 259 11.57 2.42 1.92
C ALA A 259 11.27 3.90 2.17
N THR A 260 12.35 4.67 2.38
CA THR A 260 12.37 6.12 2.34
C THR A 260 13.06 6.60 1.07
N VAL A 261 12.71 7.78 0.60
CA VAL A 261 13.26 8.33 -0.65
C VAL A 261 14.50 9.13 -0.35
N LEU A 262 15.67 8.71 -0.89
CA LEU A 262 16.92 9.45 -0.84
C LEU A 262 17.02 10.44 -1.99
N ARG A 263 16.55 10.03 -3.16
CA ARG A 263 16.50 10.87 -4.36
C ARG A 263 15.25 10.52 -5.17
N GLY A 264 14.44 11.51 -5.47
CA GLY A 264 13.28 11.40 -6.33
C GLY A 264 13.65 11.40 -7.81
N GLY A 265 12.65 11.23 -8.65
CA GLY A 265 12.77 11.22 -10.10
C GLY A 265 11.67 10.37 -10.75
N MET A 266 11.78 10.15 -12.05
CA MET A 266 10.84 9.36 -12.82
C MET A 266 11.20 7.87 -12.74
N ILE A 267 10.22 7.05 -12.38
CA ILE A 267 10.32 5.58 -12.43
C ILE A 267 9.34 5.03 -13.47
N ARG A 268 9.77 4.00 -14.20
CA ARG A 268 8.99 3.37 -15.27
C ARG A 268 9.00 1.85 -15.12
N ARG A 269 7.94 1.23 -15.59
CA ARG A 269 7.94 -0.21 -15.83
C ARG A 269 9.07 -0.58 -16.80
N GLY A 270 9.85 -1.61 -16.45
CA GLY A 270 11.04 -2.03 -17.18
C GLY A 270 12.35 -1.42 -16.68
N ASP A 271 12.30 -0.45 -15.77
CA ASP A 271 13.52 0.13 -15.19
C ASP A 271 14.34 -0.93 -14.45
N THR A 272 15.65 -0.90 -14.67
CA THR A 272 16.59 -1.78 -13.96
C THR A 272 16.66 -1.41 -12.49
N VAL A 273 16.68 -2.42 -11.63
CA VAL A 273 16.83 -2.28 -10.18
C VAL A 273 18.22 -2.74 -9.76
N ARG A 274 18.96 -1.86 -9.06
CA ARG A 274 20.31 -2.12 -8.56
C ARG A 274 20.36 -1.94 -7.05
N LEU A 275 21.20 -2.73 -6.42
CA LEU A 275 21.44 -2.71 -4.97
C LEU A 275 22.87 -2.26 -4.71
N GLU A 276 23.05 -1.26 -3.81
CA GLU A 276 24.34 -0.74 -3.36
C GLU A 276 24.70 -1.22 -1.95
#